data_7a6553af239b49e26a61eb95007798ff
#
_entry.id   7a6553af239b49e26a61eb95007798ff
#
_cell.length_a   1.000
_cell.length_b   1.000
_cell.length_c   1.000
_cell.angle_alpha   90.00
_cell.angle_beta   90.00
_cell.angle_gamma   90.00
#
_symmetry.space_group_name_H-M   'P 1'
#
loop_
_entity.id
_entity.type
_entity.pdbx_description
1 polymer ?
#
loop_
_entity_poly.entity_id
_entity_poly.type
_entity_poly.pdbx_seq_one_letter_code
_entity_poly.pdbx_strand_id
1 'polypeptide(L)'
;MKRIAIVGGGISGLAAAFALEERRQAGDSLEYALYESGPRFGGVLATEQVDGCLVEAGPDSFLTEKPWAADLCRRLGLEDQLIGSNDSDRKTYILVKGKLTPLPMD
;
A
#
# COMPACT_ATOMS: atom_id res chain seq x y z
N MET A 1 14.23 8.49 -26.78
CA MET A 1 13.98 7.78 -25.53
C MET A 1 13.57 8.78 -24.45
N LYS A 2 12.46 8.51 -23.78
CA LYS A 2 11.99 9.33 -22.67
C LYS A 2 12.71 8.92 -21.39
N ARG A 3 13.15 9.90 -20.61
CA ARG A 3 13.71 9.69 -19.27
C ARG A 3 12.78 10.29 -18.23
N ILE A 4 12.41 9.51 -17.25
CA ILE A 4 11.42 9.84 -16.23
C ILE A 4 12.06 9.66 -14.85
N ALA A 5 11.99 10.71 -14.03
CA ALA A 5 12.39 10.64 -12.63
C ALA A 5 11.14 10.57 -11.75
N ILE A 6 11.10 9.60 -10.85
CA ILE A 6 10.09 9.48 -9.82
C ILE A 6 10.73 9.90 -8.50
N VAL A 7 10.15 10.88 -7.84
CA VAL A 7 10.65 11.37 -6.56
C VAL A 7 9.71 10.93 -5.45
N GLY A 8 10.24 10.10 -4.55
CA GLY A 8 9.49 9.50 -3.46
C GLY A 8 9.14 8.03 -3.70
N GLY A 9 9.57 7.17 -2.79
CA GLY A 9 9.40 5.71 -2.83
C GLY A 9 8.28 5.21 -1.94
N GLY A 10 7.24 6.01 -1.70
CA GLY A 10 5.99 5.54 -1.12
C GLY A 10 5.15 4.76 -2.12
N ILE A 11 3.94 4.37 -1.74
CA ILE A 11 3.07 3.54 -2.60
C ILE A 11 2.78 4.20 -3.96
N SER A 12 2.60 5.51 -4.00
CA SER A 12 2.34 6.23 -5.25
C SER A 12 3.54 6.17 -6.20
N GLY A 13 4.75 6.41 -5.68
CA GLY A 13 5.98 6.34 -6.49
C GLY A 13 6.28 4.93 -6.96
N LEU A 14 6.09 3.92 -6.11
CA LEU A 14 6.26 2.51 -6.47
C LEU A 14 5.23 2.07 -7.51
N ALA A 15 3.97 2.48 -7.38
CA ALA A 15 2.94 2.19 -8.37
C ALA A 15 3.24 2.84 -9.73
N ALA A 16 3.75 4.07 -9.73
CA ALA A 16 4.19 4.74 -10.95
C ALA A 16 5.37 4.01 -11.60
N ALA A 17 6.35 3.57 -10.82
CA ALA A 17 7.49 2.79 -11.31
C ALA A 17 7.03 1.47 -11.93
N PHE A 18 6.09 0.78 -11.30
CA PHE A 18 5.53 -0.47 -11.82
C PHE A 18 4.81 -0.24 -13.15
N ALA A 19 4.00 0.79 -13.26
CA ALA A 19 3.32 1.13 -14.51
C ALA A 19 4.31 1.47 -15.65
N LEU A 20 5.39 2.16 -15.32
CA LEU A 20 6.44 2.44 -16.31
C LEU A 20 7.19 1.17 -16.73
N GLU A 21 7.44 0.27 -15.80
CA GLU A 21 8.07 -1.00 -16.11
C GLU A 21 7.21 -1.88 -17.02
N GLU A 22 5.90 -1.95 -16.78
CA GLU A 22 4.98 -2.65 -17.68
C GLU A 22 5.04 -2.06 -19.10
N ARG A 23 5.06 -0.74 -19.23
CA ARG A 23 5.17 -0.07 -20.53
C ARG A 23 6.50 -0.34 -21.21
N ARG A 24 7.59 -0.34 -20.45
CA ARG A 24 8.92 -0.66 -20.97
C ARG A 24 8.99 -2.09 -21.49
N GLN A 25 8.40 -3.03 -20.75
CA GLN A 25 8.31 -4.45 -21.17
C GLN A 25 7.41 -4.64 -22.40
N ALA A 26 6.41 -3.76 -22.56
CA ALA A 26 5.56 -3.76 -23.75
C ALA A 26 6.22 -3.13 -24.99
N GLY A 27 7.44 -2.62 -24.86
CA GLY A 27 8.23 -2.09 -25.97
C GLY A 27 8.32 -0.58 -26.05
N ASP A 28 7.78 0.16 -25.08
CA ASP A 28 7.93 1.61 -25.04
C ASP A 28 9.40 2.00 -24.80
N SER A 29 9.88 2.97 -25.58
CA SER A 29 11.23 3.50 -25.44
C SER A 29 11.29 4.51 -24.30
N LEU A 30 11.52 4.01 -23.09
CA LEU A 30 11.64 4.83 -21.88
C LEU A 30 12.65 4.25 -20.89
N GLU A 31 13.24 5.14 -20.09
CA GLU A 31 14.00 4.84 -18.88
C GLU A 31 13.36 5.54 -17.70
N TYR A 32 13.43 4.96 -16.55
CA TYR A 32 12.99 5.61 -15.34
C TYR A 32 13.95 5.34 -14.17
N ALA A 33 13.96 6.24 -13.22
CA ALA A 33 14.67 6.09 -11.97
C ALA A 33 13.77 6.57 -10.83
N LEU A 34 13.79 5.86 -9.71
CA LEU A 34 13.05 6.21 -8.51
C LEU A 34 14.03 6.63 -7.43
N TYR A 35 13.79 7.80 -6.85
CA TYR A 35 14.62 8.41 -5.82
C TYR A 35 13.87 8.45 -4.50
N GLU A 36 14.45 7.86 -3.45
CA GLU A 36 13.94 7.85 -2.09
C GLU A 36 14.97 8.46 -1.14
N SER A 37 14.54 9.43 -0.32
CA SER A 37 15.41 10.09 0.65
C SER A 37 15.68 9.27 1.91
N GLY A 38 14.79 8.35 2.25
CA GLY A 38 14.89 7.50 3.44
C GLY A 38 15.61 6.17 3.18
N PRO A 39 15.81 5.35 4.23
CA PRO A 39 16.55 4.09 4.12
C PRO A 39 15.74 2.93 3.53
N ARG A 40 14.45 3.10 3.28
CA ARG A 40 13.56 2.06 2.75
C ARG A 40 12.49 2.63 1.82
N PHE A 41 11.95 1.78 0.97
CA PHE A 41 10.73 2.04 0.21
C PHE A 41 9.49 1.73 1.06
N GLY A 42 8.34 2.25 0.64
CA GLY A 42 7.05 1.98 1.27
C GLY A 42 6.41 3.20 1.94
N GLY A 43 7.20 4.21 2.28
CA GLY A 43 6.68 5.43 2.91
C GLY A 43 5.96 5.15 4.23
N VAL A 44 4.69 5.55 4.32
CA VAL A 44 3.86 5.32 5.51
C VAL A 44 3.41 3.86 5.68
N LEU A 45 3.55 3.03 4.66
CA LEU A 45 3.28 1.59 4.76
C LEU A 45 4.48 0.91 5.41
N ALA A 46 4.31 0.42 6.61
CA ALA A 46 5.35 -0.28 7.35
C ALA A 46 4.73 -1.33 8.26
N THR A 47 5.36 -2.50 8.27
CA THR A 47 4.98 -3.63 9.12
C THR A 47 6.14 -3.98 10.02
N GLU A 48 5.87 -4.13 11.30
CA GLU A 48 6.84 -4.58 12.30
C GLU A 48 6.43 -5.90 12.90
N GLN A 49 7.41 -6.73 13.25
CA GLN A 49 7.17 -7.92 14.08
C GLN A 49 7.52 -7.60 15.53
N VAL A 50 6.52 -7.70 16.41
CA VAL A 50 6.67 -7.44 17.84
C VAL A 50 6.07 -8.62 18.61
N ASP A 51 6.90 -9.33 19.39
CA ASP A 51 6.48 -10.46 20.21
C ASP A 51 5.67 -11.52 19.45
N GLY A 52 6.09 -11.83 18.22
CA GLY A 52 5.43 -12.79 17.35
C GLY A 52 4.15 -12.28 16.65
N CYS A 53 3.80 -11.01 16.84
CA CYS A 53 2.67 -10.36 16.18
C CYS A 53 3.15 -9.47 15.04
N LEU A 54 2.33 -9.36 13.99
CA LEU A 54 2.50 -8.37 12.95
C LEU A 54 1.77 -7.10 13.36
N VAL A 55 2.53 -5.99 13.44
CA VAL A 55 1.99 -4.68 13.81
C VAL A 55 2.15 -3.74 12.61
N GLU A 56 1.04 -3.22 12.14
CA GLU A 56 1.01 -2.27 11.04
C GLU A 56 1.15 -0.85 11.57
N ALA A 57 2.14 -0.11 11.07
CA ALA A 57 2.41 1.27 11.48
C ALA A 57 1.68 2.32 10.65
N GLY A 58 1.01 1.91 9.59
CA GLY A 58 0.28 2.76 8.67
C GLY A 58 -0.97 2.08 8.10
N PRO A 59 -1.41 2.46 6.89
CA PRO A 59 -2.54 1.81 6.24
C PRO A 59 -2.30 0.31 6.06
N ASP A 60 -3.27 -0.50 6.39
CA ASP A 60 -3.19 -1.97 6.42
C ASP A 60 -4.28 -2.67 5.60
N SER A 61 -5.24 -1.91 5.09
CA SER A 61 -6.38 -2.47 4.39
C SER A 61 -6.93 -1.52 3.32
N PHE A 62 -7.73 -2.05 2.42
CA PHE A 62 -8.41 -1.26 1.40
C PHE A 62 -9.82 -1.81 1.13
N LEU A 63 -10.67 -0.98 0.56
CA LEU A 63 -12.05 -1.35 0.21
C LEU A 63 -12.08 -2.04 -1.16
N THR A 64 -12.69 -3.23 -1.21
CA THR A 64 -12.84 -4.00 -2.45
C THR A 64 -13.83 -3.39 -3.45
N GLU A 65 -14.67 -2.46 -3.01
CA GLU A 65 -15.54 -1.65 -3.89
C GLU A 65 -14.72 -0.84 -4.90
N LYS A 66 -13.48 -0.51 -4.56
CA LYS A 66 -12.55 0.18 -5.46
C LYS A 66 -11.57 -0.85 -6.03
N PRO A 67 -11.59 -1.11 -7.35
CA PRO A 67 -10.90 -2.27 -7.93
C PRO A 67 -9.39 -2.10 -8.06
N TRP A 68 -8.86 -0.88 -7.95
CA TRP A 68 -7.49 -0.57 -8.34
C TRP A 68 -6.42 -1.29 -7.52
N ALA A 69 -6.61 -1.38 -6.20
CA ALA A 69 -5.64 -2.05 -5.33
C ALA A 69 -5.64 -3.58 -5.54
N ALA A 70 -6.83 -4.18 -5.64
CA ALA A 70 -6.96 -5.60 -5.96
C ALA A 70 -6.39 -5.93 -7.34
N ASP A 71 -6.60 -5.07 -8.32
CA ASP A 71 -6.06 -5.17 -9.67
C ASP A 71 -4.52 -5.13 -9.67
N LEU A 72 -3.94 -4.21 -8.91
CA LEU A 72 -2.49 -4.13 -8.75
C LEU A 72 -1.94 -5.41 -8.10
N CYS A 73 -2.58 -5.90 -7.05
CA CYS A 73 -2.20 -7.17 -6.41
C CYS A 73 -2.22 -8.34 -7.40
N ARG A 74 -3.24 -8.41 -8.25
CA ARG A 74 -3.33 -9.45 -9.28
C ARG A 74 -2.17 -9.36 -10.28
N ARG A 75 -1.88 -8.16 -10.78
CA ARG A 75 -0.77 -7.93 -11.71
C ARG A 75 0.60 -8.22 -11.10
N LEU A 76 0.73 -8.07 -9.78
CA LEU A 76 1.94 -8.40 -9.02
C LEU A 76 2.01 -9.89 -8.60
N GLY A 77 0.98 -10.69 -8.89
CA GLY A 77 0.93 -12.10 -8.47
C GLY A 77 0.66 -12.30 -6.99
N LEU A 78 0.02 -11.33 -6.31
CA LEU A 78 -0.23 -11.32 -4.87
C LEU A 78 -1.70 -11.57 -4.51
N GLU A 79 -2.55 -11.89 -5.48
CA GLU A 79 -3.99 -12.04 -5.28
C GLU A 79 -4.35 -13.08 -4.20
N ASP A 80 -3.64 -14.19 -4.19
CA ASP A 80 -3.82 -15.28 -3.23
C ASP A 80 -3.33 -14.95 -1.81
N GLN A 81 -2.61 -13.86 -1.64
CA GLN A 81 -2.14 -13.37 -0.34
C GLN A 81 -3.10 -12.34 0.30
N LEU A 82 -4.14 -11.94 -0.41
CA LEU A 82 -5.16 -11.05 0.13
C LEU A 82 -6.07 -11.83 1.09
N ILE A 83 -6.26 -11.29 2.29
CA ILE A 83 -7.13 -11.86 3.31
C ILE A 83 -8.27 -10.89 3.63
N GLY A 84 -9.43 -11.44 3.95
CA GLY A 84 -10.57 -10.64 4.41
C GLY A 84 -10.39 -10.19 5.86
N SER A 85 -11.09 -9.12 6.24
CA SER A 85 -11.14 -8.68 7.64
C SER A 85 -11.94 -9.66 8.49
N ASN A 86 -11.57 -9.78 9.78
CA ASN A 86 -12.34 -10.55 10.74
C ASN A 86 -13.50 -9.70 11.26
N ASP A 87 -14.68 -9.88 10.69
CA ASP A 87 -15.85 -9.07 11.03
C ASP A 87 -16.46 -9.42 12.40
N SER A 88 -16.15 -10.61 12.96
CA SER A 88 -16.70 -11.04 14.26
C SER A 88 -16.17 -10.25 15.45
N ASP A 89 -14.96 -9.70 15.35
CA ASP A 89 -14.31 -8.91 16.40
C ASP A 89 -14.04 -7.46 15.98
N ARG A 90 -14.74 -7.00 14.96
CA ARG A 90 -14.52 -5.67 14.41
C ARG A 90 -15.03 -4.59 15.38
N LYS A 91 -14.10 -3.83 15.95
CA LYS A 91 -14.39 -2.69 16.81
C LYS A 91 -13.62 -1.48 16.31
N THR A 92 -14.31 -0.38 16.11
CA THR A 92 -13.71 0.88 15.68
C THR A 92 -13.80 1.88 16.82
N TYR A 93 -12.68 2.50 17.14
CA TYR A 93 -12.57 3.54 18.17
C TYR A 93 -12.06 4.82 17.56
N ILE A 94 -12.51 5.94 18.11
CA ILE A 94 -11.97 7.26 17.80
C ILE A 94 -11.42 7.90 19.07
N LEU A 95 -10.38 8.71 18.93
CA LEU A 95 -9.81 9.46 20.03
C LEU A 95 -10.53 10.79 20.15
N VAL A 96 -11.33 10.96 21.21
CA VAL A 96 -12.06 12.19 21.49
C VAL A 96 -11.56 12.76 22.82
N LYS A 97 -10.99 13.94 22.79
CA LYS A 97 -10.47 14.65 23.98
C LYS A 97 -9.57 13.75 24.87
N GLY A 98 -8.67 12.99 24.22
CA GLY A 98 -7.75 12.08 24.92
C GLY A 98 -8.36 10.78 25.42
N LYS A 99 -9.61 10.48 25.09
CA LYS A 99 -10.30 9.24 25.49
C LYS A 99 -10.70 8.43 24.25
N LEU A 100 -10.38 7.13 24.27
CA LEU A 100 -10.86 6.20 23.25
C LEU A 100 -12.36 5.98 23.41
N THR A 101 -13.10 6.34 22.37
CA THR A 101 -14.56 6.26 22.34
C THR A 101 -14.97 5.29 21.21
N PRO A 102 -15.74 4.24 21.51
CA PRO A 102 -16.21 3.34 20.48
C PRO A 102 -17.19 4.02 19.54
N LEU A 103 -17.08 3.72 18.25
CA LEU A 103 -18.10 4.11 17.29
C LEU A 103 -19.32 3.18 17.43
N PRO A 104 -20.56 3.70 17.30
CA PRO A 104 -21.73 2.85 17.19
C PRO A 104 -21.58 1.90 16.03
N MET A 105 -21.91 0.64 16.25
CA MET A 105 -22.03 -0.35 15.19
C MET A 105 -23.46 -0.26 14.65
N ASP A 106 -23.61 0.11 13.37
CA ASP A 106 -24.89 0.04 12.67
C ASP A 106 -25.26 -1.40 12.34
#